data_e7976c49613d934850647a5c7cee25a7
#
_entry.id   e7976c49613d934850647a5c7cee25a7
#
_cell.length_a   1.000
_cell.length_b   1.000
_cell.length_c   1.000
_cell.angle_alpha   90.00
_cell.angle_beta   90.00
_cell.angle_gamma   90.00
#
_symmetry.space_group_name_H-M   'P 1'
#
loop_
_entity.id
_entity.type
_entity.pdbx_description
1 polymer ?
#
loop_
_entity_poly.entity_id
_entity_poly.type
_entity_poly.pdbx_seq_one_letter_code
_entity_poly.pdbx_strand_id
1 'polypeptide(L)'
;YTYFFEIITPRDKHVVDYEETEDLFLIGAYDNDNLCDVLSHRLADLNFPNVKHYQQHDHIKDLEKQDMPNEEGYVAYYEDGTRVKIKFKSYKNKHIELFNNIKF
;
A
#
# COMPACT_ATOMS: atom_id res chain seq x y z
N TYR A 1 9.88 13.87 11.96
CA TYR A 1 9.40 12.95 10.91
C TYR A 1 8.39 13.65 10.01
N THR A 2 8.36 13.24 8.75
CA THR A 2 7.25 13.51 7.82
C THR A 2 6.43 12.25 7.70
N TYR A 3 5.13 12.36 7.90
CA TYR A 3 4.22 11.22 7.88
C TYR A 3 3.42 11.21 6.58
N PHE A 4 3.26 10.03 6.00
CA PHE A 4 2.47 9.82 4.78
C PHE A 4 1.24 8.99 5.10
N PHE A 5 0.07 9.51 4.75
CA PHE A 5 -1.21 8.86 5.01
C PHE A 5 -1.97 8.65 3.72
N GLU A 6 -2.77 7.60 3.68
CA GLU A 6 -3.82 7.40 2.70
C GLU A 6 -5.17 7.64 3.36
N ILE A 7 -5.99 8.45 2.71
CA ILE A 7 -7.36 8.73 3.16
C ILE A 7 -8.27 7.66 2.59
N ILE A 8 -8.92 6.91 3.47
CA ILE A 8 -9.95 5.93 3.10
C ILE A 8 -11.29 6.43 3.60
N THR A 9 -12.23 6.64 2.68
CA THR A 9 -13.58 7.08 3.00
C THR A 9 -14.57 6.53 1.97
N PRO A 10 -15.81 6.18 2.38
CA PRO A 10 -16.84 5.75 1.44
C PRO A 10 -17.22 6.79 0.37
N ARG A 11 -16.88 8.04 0.59
CA ARG A 11 -17.13 9.15 -0.35
C ARG A 11 -16.24 9.10 -1.57
N ASP A 12 -15.03 8.53 -1.43
CA ASP A 12 -14.07 8.38 -2.50
C ASP A 12 -14.10 6.96 -3.03
N LYS A 13 -14.22 6.81 -4.33
CA LYS A 13 -14.18 5.49 -4.96
C LYS A 13 -12.75 5.04 -5.12
N HIS A 14 -12.45 3.92 -4.50
CA HIS A 14 -11.21 3.20 -4.68
C HIS A 14 -11.44 1.92 -5.50
N VAL A 15 -10.42 1.43 -6.17
CA VAL A 15 -10.47 0.13 -6.86
C VAL A 15 -10.69 -0.99 -5.85
N VAL A 16 -9.99 -0.92 -4.73
CA VAL A 16 -10.22 -1.80 -3.58
C VAL A 16 -11.45 -1.32 -2.82
N ASP A 17 -12.37 -2.24 -2.52
CA ASP A 17 -13.54 -1.95 -1.72
C ASP A 17 -13.18 -2.01 -0.23
N TYR A 18 -13.18 -0.84 0.41
CA TYR A 18 -12.92 -0.69 1.84
C TYR A 18 -14.20 -0.64 2.67
N GLU A 19 -15.35 -0.90 2.04
CA GLU A 19 -16.67 -0.89 2.69
C GLU A 19 -16.98 0.47 3.34
N GLU A 20 -17.38 0.47 4.62
CA GLU A 20 -17.72 1.68 5.37
C GLU A 20 -16.52 2.30 6.10
N THR A 21 -15.31 1.88 5.77
CA THR A 21 -14.10 2.39 6.43
C THR A 21 -13.91 3.88 6.13
N GLU A 22 -13.73 4.66 7.18
CA GLU A 22 -13.41 6.08 7.10
C GLU A 22 -12.29 6.40 8.07
N ASP A 23 -11.05 6.49 7.57
CA ASP A 23 -9.88 6.73 8.40
C ASP A 23 -8.68 7.17 7.57
N LEU A 24 -7.64 7.59 8.28
CA LEU A 24 -6.32 7.87 7.75
C LEU A 24 -5.41 6.68 8.08
N PHE A 25 -4.89 6.03 7.06
CA PHE A 25 -3.95 4.92 7.23
C PHE A 25 -2.53 5.42 7.03
N LEU A 26 -1.69 5.19 8.04
CA LEU A 26 -0.27 5.52 7.94
C LEU A 26 0.41 4.54 6.99
N ILE A 27 0.96 5.06 5.90
CA ILE A 27 1.65 4.25 4.89
C ILE A 27 3.16 4.38 4.95
N GLY A 28 3.67 5.43 5.58
CA GLY A 28 5.10 5.63 5.71
C GLY A 28 5.44 6.84 6.54
N ALA A 29 6.70 6.94 6.91
CA ALA A 29 7.27 8.10 7.56
C ALA A 29 8.72 8.29 7.11
N TYR A 30 9.16 9.54 7.11
CA TYR A 30 10.51 9.93 6.75
C TYR A 30 11.16 10.69 7.90
N ASP A 31 12.36 10.29 8.26
CA ASP A 31 13.16 10.96 9.27
C ASP A 31 13.93 12.12 8.61
N ASN A 32 13.49 13.34 8.87
CA ASN A 32 14.06 14.53 8.25
C ASN A 32 15.46 14.86 8.77
N ASP A 33 15.80 14.41 9.97
CA ASP A 33 17.13 14.65 10.57
C ASP A 33 18.17 13.69 10.01
N ASN A 34 17.84 12.42 9.91
CA ASN A 34 18.72 11.37 9.40
C ASN A 34 18.60 11.16 7.88
N LEU A 35 17.67 11.83 7.22
CA LEU A 35 17.42 11.78 5.77
C LEU A 35 17.19 10.37 5.26
N CYS A 36 16.33 9.63 5.94
CA CYS A 36 15.99 8.25 5.58
C CYS A 36 14.55 7.89 5.94
N ASP A 37 14.04 6.81 5.33
CA ASP A 37 12.74 6.27 5.69
C ASP A 37 12.77 5.68 7.10
N VAL A 38 11.67 5.85 7.82
CA VAL A 38 11.44 5.14 9.07
C VAL A 38 11.14 3.67 8.74
N LEU A 39 11.83 2.76 9.42
CA LEU A 39 11.68 1.33 9.19
C LEU A 39 10.23 0.89 9.46
N SER A 40 9.71 0.02 8.61
CA SER A 40 8.30 -0.40 8.64
C SER A 40 7.86 -0.97 9.99
N HIS A 41 8.73 -1.69 10.70
CA HIS A 41 8.40 -2.24 12.01
C HIS A 41 8.20 -1.16 13.08
N ARG A 42 8.79 0.04 12.91
CA ARG A 42 8.59 1.17 13.82
C ARG A 42 7.29 1.92 13.56
N LEU A 43 6.73 1.82 12.36
CA LEU A 43 5.44 2.43 12.05
C LEU A 43 4.30 1.82 12.88
N ALA A 44 4.41 0.54 13.20
CA ALA A 44 3.43 -0.16 14.03
C ALA A 44 3.36 0.39 15.48
N ASP A 45 4.44 1.00 15.96
CA ASP A 45 4.50 1.59 17.31
C ASP A 45 3.79 2.96 17.38
N LEU A 46 3.46 3.54 16.24
CA LEU A 46 2.72 4.79 16.18
C LEU A 46 1.22 4.52 16.33
N ASN A 47 0.54 5.38 17.04
CA ASN A 47 -0.88 5.18 17.39
C ASN A 47 -1.82 5.61 16.25
N PHE A 48 -1.63 5.02 15.06
CA PHE A 48 -2.47 5.22 13.88
C PHE A 48 -2.81 3.88 13.24
N PRO A 49 -3.96 3.74 12.55
CA PRO A 49 -4.19 2.60 11.67
C PRO A 49 -3.06 2.50 10.64
N ASN A 50 -2.51 1.31 10.50
CA ASN A 50 -1.38 1.05 9.62
C ASN A 50 -1.76 0.06 8.53
N VAL A 51 -1.04 0.14 7.40
CA VAL A 51 -1.04 -0.94 6.42
C VAL A 51 -0.42 -2.20 7.05
N LYS A 52 -0.82 -3.36 6.54
CA LYS A 52 -0.24 -4.62 7.02
C LYS A 52 1.22 -4.73 6.60
N HIS A 53 2.04 -5.20 7.52
CA HIS A 53 3.44 -5.49 7.29
C HIS A 53 3.67 -6.99 7.30
N TYR A 54 4.42 -7.48 6.32
CA TYR A 54 4.73 -8.90 6.17
C TYR A 54 6.22 -9.12 6.37
N GLN A 55 6.56 -10.33 6.82
CA GLN A 55 7.95 -10.70 7.00
C GLN A 55 8.67 -10.78 5.65
N GLN A 56 9.97 -10.69 5.73
CA GLN A 56 10.90 -10.75 4.60
C GLN A 56 10.72 -12.01 3.76
N HIS A 57 10.68 -11.81 2.45
CA HIS A 57 10.68 -12.88 1.46
C HIS A 57 12.03 -12.91 0.73
N ASP A 58 12.51 -14.08 0.41
CA ASP A 58 13.78 -14.24 -0.31
C ASP A 58 13.65 -13.93 -1.81
N HIS A 59 12.46 -14.14 -2.38
CA HIS A 59 12.25 -13.96 -3.82
C HIS A 59 10.99 -13.13 -4.11
N ILE A 60 11.20 -11.98 -4.74
CA ILE A 60 10.11 -11.09 -5.17
C ILE A 60 9.21 -11.76 -6.22
N LYS A 61 9.74 -12.68 -7.02
CA LYS A 61 8.96 -13.42 -8.03
C LYS A 61 7.84 -14.25 -7.43
N ASP A 62 8.01 -14.71 -6.20
CA ASP A 62 6.96 -15.45 -5.50
C ASP A 62 5.79 -14.54 -5.12
N LEU A 63 6.06 -13.28 -4.82
CA LEU A 63 5.04 -12.26 -4.56
C LEU A 63 4.27 -11.88 -5.84
N GLU A 64 4.95 -11.84 -6.97
CA GLU A 64 4.34 -11.52 -8.26
C GLU A 64 3.32 -12.56 -8.73
N LYS A 65 3.47 -13.81 -8.27
CA LYS A 65 2.54 -14.91 -8.59
C LYS A 65 1.29 -14.91 -7.73
N GLN A 66 1.29 -14.20 -6.63
CA GLN A 66 0.14 -14.12 -5.74
C GLN A 66 -0.93 -13.21 -6.35
N ASP A 67 -2.18 -13.54 -6.09
CA ASP A 67 -3.32 -12.74 -6.48
C ASP A 67 -4.38 -12.85 -5.39
N MET A 68 -4.72 -11.72 -4.80
CA MET A 68 -5.74 -11.66 -3.77
C MET A 68 -6.86 -10.71 -4.19
N PRO A 69 -8.12 -11.18 -4.12
CA PRO A 69 -9.24 -10.32 -4.48
C PRO A 69 -9.38 -9.16 -3.49
N ASN A 70 -9.80 -8.02 -4.00
CA ASN A 70 -10.02 -6.81 -3.23
C ASN A 70 -8.78 -6.28 -2.49
N GLU A 71 -7.59 -6.54 -3.04
CA GLU A 71 -6.32 -5.98 -2.57
C GLU A 71 -5.51 -5.46 -3.75
N GLU A 72 -4.74 -4.39 -3.52
CA GLU A 72 -3.94 -3.77 -4.57
C GLU A 72 -2.70 -4.59 -4.90
N GLY A 73 -1.98 -5.03 -3.89
CA GLY A 73 -0.73 -5.74 -4.02
C GLY A 73 0.20 -5.50 -2.84
N TYR A 74 1.49 -5.53 -3.13
CA TYR A 74 2.55 -5.31 -2.13
C TYR A 74 3.44 -4.14 -2.50
N VAL A 75 4.08 -3.56 -1.50
CA VAL A 75 5.28 -2.74 -1.67
C VAL A 75 6.43 -3.48 -1.01
N ALA A 76 7.40 -3.89 -1.80
CA ALA A 76 8.61 -4.54 -1.32
C ALA A 76 9.66 -3.50 -0.98
N TYR A 77 10.24 -3.62 0.21
CA TYR A 77 11.35 -2.78 0.67
C TYR A 77 12.61 -3.60 0.69
N TYR A 78 13.64 -3.11 0.02
CA TYR A 78 14.98 -3.68 0.04
C TYR A 78 15.84 -2.98 1.10
N GLU A 79 16.88 -3.66 1.54
CA GLU A 79 17.80 -3.12 2.56
C GLU A 79 18.49 -1.83 2.14
N ASP A 80 18.70 -1.64 0.84
CA ASP A 80 19.30 -0.42 0.28
C ASP A 80 18.35 0.77 0.18
N GLY A 81 17.09 0.59 0.62
CA GLY A 81 16.05 1.61 0.54
C GLY A 81 15.22 1.59 -0.74
N THR A 82 15.55 0.73 -1.69
CA THR A 82 14.76 0.57 -2.91
C THR A 82 13.38 0.03 -2.59
N ARG A 83 12.37 0.56 -3.27
CA ARG A 83 10.97 0.11 -3.16
C ARG A 83 10.46 -0.34 -4.52
N VAL A 84 9.71 -1.43 -4.52
CA VAL A 84 9.09 -1.96 -5.73
C VAL A 84 7.61 -2.22 -5.45
N LYS A 85 6.73 -1.69 -6.31
CA LYS A 85 5.31 -2.00 -6.26
C LYS A 85 5.01 -3.25 -7.06
N ILE A 86 4.27 -4.16 -6.43
CA ILE A 86 3.80 -5.41 -7.03
C ILE A 86 2.28 -5.38 -6.98
N LYS A 87 1.64 -5.10 -8.10
CA LYS A 87 0.19 -5.03 -8.20
C LYS A 87 -0.39 -6.38 -8.58
N PHE A 88 -1.44 -6.80 -7.89
CA PHE A 88 -2.17 -8.02 -8.22
C PHE A 88 -2.89 -7.90 -9.56
N LYS A 89 -2.97 -9.03 -10.27
CA LYS A 89 -3.64 -9.09 -11.57
C LYS A 89 -5.11 -8.69 -11.46
N SER A 90 -5.81 -9.16 -10.45
CA SER A 90 -7.20 -8.80 -10.19
C SER A 90 -7.38 -7.30 -9.98
N TYR A 91 -6.47 -6.65 -9.28
CA TYR A 91 -6.47 -5.20 -9.11
C TYR A 91 -6.28 -4.48 -10.43
N LYS A 92 -5.31 -4.90 -11.24
CA LYS A 92 -5.04 -4.28 -12.55
C LYS A 92 -6.24 -4.40 -13.47
N ASN A 93 -6.88 -5.56 -13.52
CA ASN A 93 -8.05 -5.80 -14.37
C ASN A 93 -9.24 -4.94 -13.94
N LYS A 94 -9.51 -4.89 -12.65
CA LYS A 94 -10.60 -4.06 -12.10
C LYS A 94 -10.36 -2.57 -12.34
N HIS A 95 -9.12 -2.13 -12.23
CA HIS A 95 -8.74 -0.75 -12.51
C HIS A 95 -9.01 -0.39 -13.97
N ILE A 96 -8.65 -1.27 -14.91
CA ILE A 96 -8.92 -1.09 -16.34
C ILE A 96 -10.43 -1.03 -16.60
N GLU A 97 -11.22 -1.92 -16.01
CA GLU A 97 -12.67 -1.90 -16.14
C GLU A 97 -13.28 -0.57 -15.68
N LEU A 98 -12.84 -0.06 -14.54
CA LEU A 98 -13.33 1.22 -14.02
C LEU A 98 -12.98 2.37 -14.96
N PHE A 99 -11.78 2.39 -15.53
CA PHE A 99 -11.38 3.40 -16.49
C PHE A 99 -12.14 3.31 -17.80
N ASN A 100 -12.39 2.11 -18.29
CA ASN A 100 -13.16 1.89 -19.54
C ASN A 100 -14.62 2.31 -19.38
N ASN A 101 -15.17 2.29 -18.18
CA ASN A 101 -16.54 2.73 -17.89
C ASN A 101 -16.66 4.25 -17.72
N ILE A 102 -15.55 4.95 -17.62
CA ILE A 102 -15.53 6.41 -17.57
C ILE A 102 -15.54 6.91 -19.01
N LYS A 103 -16.68 7.46 -19.43
CA LYS A 103 -16.79 8.12 -20.73
C LYS A 103 -16.36 9.58 -20.60
N PHE A 104 -15.31 9.90 -21.28
CA PHE A 104 -14.87 11.27 -21.42
C PHE A 104 -15.54 11.94 -22.62
#